data_081ff7224ad6084cc92a47a181ac4cc9
#
_entry.id   081ff7224ad6084cc92a47a181ac4cc9
#
_cell.length_a   1.000
_cell.length_b   1.000
_cell.length_c   1.000
_cell.angle_alpha   90.00
_cell.angle_beta   90.00
_cell.angle_gamma   90.00
#
_symmetry.space_group_name_H-M   'P 1'
#
loop_
_entity.id
_entity.type
_entity.pdbx_description
1 polymer ?
#
loop_
_entity_poly.entity_id
_entity_poly.type
_entity_poly.pdbx_seq_one_letter_code
_entity_poly.pdbx_strand_id
1 'polypeptide(L)'
;MKKLTALILALITLLGASLTARADGAISDSWKGEVISMQVSLYNQASSSSGSSRKVKNGEEFYILSREGNWFYVAVPNDNGSYDYGYVMSYYVVENPTHIVLRNANGIYAYAAPYNTDKRVGTVSSYQRFTVIATTGNYYIVSFRNAVCYLPMDSNRYWVEEDIAYLVNGAYTQ
;
A
#
# COMPACT_ATOMS: atom_id res chain seq x y z
N MET A 1 -42.35 -4.54 -29.53
CA MET A 1 -41.53 -3.59 -28.75
C MET A 1 -41.47 -3.88 -27.25
N LYS A 2 -42.58 -4.25 -26.56
CA LYS A 2 -42.59 -4.53 -25.11
C LYS A 2 -41.73 -5.73 -24.66
N LYS A 3 -41.51 -6.74 -25.50
CA LYS A 3 -40.70 -7.94 -25.19
C LYS A 3 -39.18 -7.69 -25.25
N LEU A 4 -38.74 -6.72 -26.08
CA LEU A 4 -37.32 -6.38 -26.20
C LEU A 4 -36.81 -5.56 -24.99
N THR A 5 -37.66 -4.66 -24.46
CA THR A 5 -37.34 -3.86 -23.27
C THR A 5 -37.20 -4.71 -22.00
N ALA A 6 -38.02 -5.76 -21.86
CA ALA A 6 -37.92 -6.68 -20.73
C ALA A 6 -36.62 -7.52 -20.77
N LEU A 7 -36.15 -7.89 -21.96
CA LEU A 7 -34.90 -8.66 -22.09
C LEU A 7 -33.66 -7.82 -21.77
N ILE A 8 -33.66 -6.55 -22.15
CA ILE A 8 -32.54 -5.63 -21.85
C ILE A 8 -32.49 -5.32 -20.35
N LEU A 9 -33.64 -5.16 -19.69
CA LEU A 9 -33.70 -4.92 -18.24
C LEU A 9 -33.23 -6.15 -17.44
N ALA A 10 -33.57 -7.36 -17.89
CA ALA A 10 -33.10 -8.60 -17.26
C ALA A 10 -31.59 -8.81 -17.44
N LEU A 11 -31.03 -8.37 -18.58
CA LEU A 11 -29.59 -8.47 -18.82
C LEU A 11 -28.79 -7.49 -17.97
N ILE A 12 -29.31 -6.29 -17.72
CA ILE A 12 -28.66 -5.28 -16.85
C ILE A 12 -28.69 -5.72 -15.36
N THR A 13 -29.76 -6.34 -14.92
CA THR A 13 -29.85 -6.87 -13.54
C THR A 13 -28.95 -8.10 -13.36
N LEU A 14 -28.71 -8.92 -14.38
CA LEU A 14 -27.81 -10.05 -14.30
C LEU A 14 -26.33 -9.63 -14.26
N LEU A 15 -25.96 -8.54 -14.95
CA LEU A 15 -24.62 -7.97 -14.88
C LEU A 15 -24.34 -7.26 -13.55
N GLY A 16 -25.36 -6.67 -12.91
CA GLY A 16 -25.23 -6.03 -11.60
C GLY A 16 -25.03 -7.01 -10.43
N ALA A 17 -25.65 -8.19 -10.51
CA ALA A 17 -25.55 -9.21 -9.46
C ALA A 17 -24.21 -9.99 -9.47
N SER A 18 -23.50 -10.00 -10.61
CA SER A 18 -22.22 -10.73 -10.72
C SER A 18 -21.01 -9.96 -10.18
N LEU A 19 -21.15 -8.65 -9.94
CA LEU A 19 -20.06 -7.83 -9.41
C LEU A 19 -19.93 -7.93 -7.88
N THR A 20 -20.99 -8.18 -7.14
CA THR A 20 -20.95 -8.30 -5.67
C THR A 20 -20.49 -9.68 -5.20
N ALA A 21 -20.74 -10.75 -5.96
CA ALA A 21 -20.32 -12.11 -5.61
C ALA A 21 -18.83 -12.41 -5.87
N ARG A 22 -18.14 -11.53 -6.61
CA ARG A 22 -16.70 -11.68 -6.91
C ARG A 22 -15.79 -11.12 -5.81
N ALA A 23 -16.31 -10.31 -4.89
CA ALA A 23 -15.49 -9.59 -3.94
C ALA A 23 -14.90 -10.48 -2.84
N ASP A 24 -15.68 -11.41 -2.27
CA ASP A 24 -15.22 -12.24 -1.15
C ASP A 24 -14.24 -13.36 -1.57
N GLY A 25 -14.38 -13.90 -2.78
CA GLY A 25 -13.42 -14.87 -3.31
C GLY A 25 -12.12 -14.24 -3.82
N ALA A 26 -12.13 -12.94 -4.15
CA ALA A 26 -11.00 -12.25 -4.74
C ALA A 26 -9.92 -11.86 -3.70
N ILE A 27 -10.27 -11.75 -2.40
CA ILE A 27 -9.31 -11.37 -1.36
C ILE A 27 -8.32 -12.52 -1.06
N SER A 28 -8.72 -13.77 -1.20
CA SER A 28 -7.85 -14.94 -0.98
C SER A 28 -6.67 -15.02 -1.98
N ASP A 29 -6.86 -14.51 -3.20
CA ASP A 29 -5.86 -14.50 -4.27
C ASP A 29 -5.23 -13.10 -4.48
N SER A 30 -5.50 -12.17 -3.56
CA SER A 30 -5.02 -10.79 -3.60
C SER A 30 -3.60 -10.67 -3.07
N TRP A 31 -2.94 -9.58 -3.46
CA TRP A 31 -1.66 -9.21 -2.85
C TRP A 31 -1.80 -7.87 -2.11
N LYS A 32 -0.87 -7.59 -1.22
CA LYS A 32 -0.92 -6.37 -0.42
C LYS A 32 -0.42 -5.17 -1.19
N GLY A 33 -0.99 -4.00 -0.90
CA GLY A 33 -0.52 -2.70 -1.32
C GLY A 33 -0.47 -1.73 -0.15
N GLU A 34 0.40 -0.75 -0.22
CA GLU A 34 0.51 0.32 0.76
C GLU A 34 0.71 1.67 0.08
N VAL A 35 0.01 2.70 0.57
CA VAL A 35 0.13 4.08 0.06
C VAL A 35 1.44 4.71 0.54
N ILE A 36 2.26 5.20 -0.41
CA ILE A 36 3.53 5.87 -0.15
C ILE A 36 3.47 7.40 -0.33
N SER A 37 2.35 7.94 -0.79
CA SER A 37 2.09 9.39 -0.81
C SER A 37 1.36 9.83 0.46
N MET A 38 1.18 11.15 0.68
CA MET A 38 0.44 11.66 1.84
C MET A 38 -0.94 11.02 1.95
N GLN A 39 -1.66 10.98 0.82
CA GLN A 39 -2.95 10.30 0.68
C GLN A 39 -3.30 10.15 -0.79
N VAL A 40 -4.12 9.16 -1.11
CA VAL A 40 -4.72 8.95 -2.42
C VAL A 40 -6.24 8.90 -2.31
N SER A 41 -6.95 9.24 -3.37
CA SER A 41 -8.40 9.05 -3.43
C SER A 41 -8.71 7.61 -3.81
N LEU A 42 -9.70 7.02 -3.14
CA LEU A 42 -10.34 5.78 -3.55
C LEU A 42 -11.47 6.13 -4.53
N TYR A 43 -11.23 5.95 -5.82
CA TYR A 43 -12.14 6.34 -6.90
C TYR A 43 -13.15 5.22 -7.21
N ASN A 44 -14.34 5.62 -7.66
CA ASN A 44 -15.40 4.65 -8.03
C ASN A 44 -15.11 3.93 -9.35
N GLN A 45 -14.24 4.49 -10.21
CA GLN A 45 -13.82 3.94 -11.49
C GLN A 45 -12.32 4.21 -11.70
N ALA A 46 -11.68 3.52 -12.63
CA ALA A 46 -10.28 3.72 -13.05
C ALA A 46 -10.10 5.06 -13.79
N SER A 47 -10.53 6.16 -13.17
CA SER A 47 -10.51 7.52 -13.70
C SER A 47 -10.46 8.56 -12.59
N SER A 48 -9.57 9.54 -12.70
CA SER A 48 -9.47 10.66 -11.76
C SER A 48 -10.65 11.64 -11.84
N SER A 49 -11.47 11.56 -12.89
CA SER A 49 -12.71 12.33 -13.04
C SER A 49 -13.92 11.65 -12.42
N SER A 50 -13.81 10.39 -11.97
CA SER A 50 -14.90 9.72 -11.26
C SER A 50 -15.02 10.27 -9.83
N GLY A 51 -16.18 10.08 -9.19
CA GLY A 51 -16.33 10.34 -7.77
C GLY A 51 -15.39 9.46 -6.93
N SER A 52 -15.06 9.91 -5.73
CA SER A 52 -14.27 9.14 -4.76
C SER A 52 -15.05 8.95 -3.47
N SER A 53 -14.95 7.77 -2.86
CA SER A 53 -15.65 7.41 -1.62
C SER A 53 -14.89 7.87 -0.38
N ARG A 54 -13.56 7.74 -0.37
CA ARG A 54 -12.70 8.14 0.76
C ARG A 54 -11.28 8.48 0.31
N LYS A 55 -10.46 8.91 1.28
CA LYS A 55 -9.01 9.03 1.15
C LYS A 55 -8.34 7.86 1.85
N VAL A 56 -7.33 7.27 1.20
CA VAL A 56 -6.42 6.27 1.76
C VAL A 56 -5.11 6.98 2.10
N LYS A 57 -4.63 6.85 3.33
CA LYS A 57 -3.50 7.63 3.86
C LYS A 57 -2.17 6.93 3.65
N ASN A 58 -1.08 7.68 3.81
CA ASN A 58 0.28 7.13 3.84
C ASN A 58 0.40 6.02 4.89
N GLY A 59 0.99 4.91 4.51
CA GLY A 59 1.17 3.74 5.37
C GLY A 59 -0.09 2.89 5.58
N GLU A 60 -1.23 3.25 4.98
CA GLU A 60 -2.45 2.44 5.04
C GLU A 60 -2.33 1.28 4.05
N GLU A 61 -2.42 0.06 4.58
CA GLU A 61 -2.35 -1.19 3.82
C GLU A 61 -3.74 -1.60 3.34
N PHE A 62 -3.79 -2.23 2.17
CA PHE A 62 -5.01 -2.75 1.55
C PHE A 62 -4.70 -3.96 0.67
N TYR A 63 -5.73 -4.61 0.18
CA TYR A 63 -5.62 -5.73 -0.77
C TYR A 63 -5.79 -5.23 -2.20
N ILE A 64 -4.85 -5.58 -3.09
CA ILE A 64 -4.96 -5.33 -4.52
C ILE A 64 -5.63 -6.54 -5.15
N LEU A 65 -6.80 -6.33 -5.74
CA LEU A 65 -7.63 -7.38 -6.33
C LEU A 65 -7.35 -7.56 -7.82
N SER A 66 -7.03 -6.46 -8.51
CA SER A 66 -6.66 -6.48 -9.93
C SER A 66 -5.94 -5.20 -10.34
N ARG A 67 -5.33 -5.26 -11.53
CA ARG A 67 -4.69 -4.11 -12.18
C ARG A 67 -5.39 -3.78 -13.49
N GLU A 68 -5.67 -2.49 -13.71
CA GLU A 68 -6.25 -1.94 -14.93
C GLU A 68 -5.42 -0.74 -15.39
N GLY A 69 -4.46 -0.98 -16.28
CA GLY A 69 -3.50 0.04 -16.71
C GLY A 69 -2.69 0.62 -15.54
N ASN A 70 -2.84 1.92 -15.27
CA ASN A 70 -2.20 2.63 -14.17
C ASN A 70 -3.05 2.67 -12.89
N TRP A 71 -4.06 1.80 -12.78
CA TRP A 71 -4.95 1.72 -11.64
C TRP A 71 -4.92 0.34 -11.02
N PHE A 72 -5.04 0.31 -9.68
CA PHE A 72 -5.37 -0.89 -8.93
C PHE A 72 -6.82 -0.84 -8.48
N TYR A 73 -7.57 -1.90 -8.70
CA TYR A 73 -8.81 -2.15 -8.01
C TYR A 73 -8.50 -2.78 -6.67
N VAL A 74 -8.96 -2.17 -5.58
CA VAL A 74 -8.51 -2.52 -4.23
C VAL A 74 -9.67 -2.71 -3.27
N ALA A 75 -9.40 -3.46 -2.19
CA ALA A 75 -10.25 -3.60 -1.01
C ALA A 75 -9.50 -2.98 0.19
N VAL A 76 -9.98 -1.85 0.68
CA VAL A 76 -9.38 -1.11 1.79
C VAL A 76 -10.12 -1.46 3.07
N PRO A 77 -9.46 -2.03 4.10
CA PRO A 77 -10.12 -2.40 5.35
C PRO A 77 -10.71 -1.19 6.08
N ASN A 78 -11.83 -1.40 6.74
CA ASN A 78 -12.46 -0.45 7.65
C ASN A 78 -12.36 -0.93 9.10
N ASP A 79 -12.49 -0.01 10.04
CA ASP A 79 -12.44 -0.28 11.49
C ASP A 79 -13.53 -1.26 11.97
N ASN A 80 -14.63 -1.39 11.22
CA ASN A 80 -15.73 -2.31 11.52
C ASN A 80 -15.56 -3.72 10.93
N GLY A 81 -14.40 -4.00 10.31
CA GLY A 81 -14.09 -5.29 9.68
C GLY A 81 -14.67 -5.47 8.27
N SER A 82 -15.32 -4.45 7.71
CA SER A 82 -15.73 -4.43 6.30
C SER A 82 -14.64 -3.85 5.39
N TYR A 83 -14.89 -3.82 4.08
CA TYR A 83 -13.99 -3.25 3.09
C TYR A 83 -14.67 -2.20 2.25
N ASP A 84 -13.94 -1.11 1.96
CA ASP A 84 -14.29 -0.18 0.90
C ASP A 84 -13.58 -0.59 -0.39
N TYR A 85 -14.34 -0.70 -1.47
CA TYR A 85 -13.82 -1.07 -2.78
C TYR A 85 -13.71 0.14 -3.69
N GLY A 86 -12.67 0.16 -4.53
CA GLY A 86 -12.48 1.23 -5.50
C GLY A 86 -11.12 1.16 -6.19
N TYR A 87 -10.77 2.23 -6.86
CA TYR A 87 -9.56 2.34 -7.65
C TYR A 87 -8.60 3.35 -7.06
N VAL A 88 -7.32 2.97 -6.99
CA VAL A 88 -6.21 3.86 -6.64
C VAL A 88 -5.18 3.88 -7.76
N MET A 89 -4.50 5.02 -7.93
CA MET A 89 -3.43 5.12 -8.93
C MET A 89 -2.20 4.32 -8.49
N SER A 90 -1.72 3.41 -9.33
CA SER A 90 -0.66 2.44 -9.00
C SER A 90 0.69 3.10 -8.63
N TYR A 91 1.03 4.26 -9.20
CA TYR A 91 2.30 4.91 -8.90
C TYR A 91 2.41 5.55 -7.51
N TYR A 92 1.31 5.57 -6.75
CA TYR A 92 1.31 5.97 -5.33
C TYR A 92 1.33 4.79 -4.37
N VAL A 93 1.50 3.57 -4.88
CA VAL A 93 1.36 2.32 -4.14
C VAL A 93 2.62 1.48 -4.29
N VAL A 94 3.09 0.92 -3.18
CA VAL A 94 4.05 -0.19 -3.18
C VAL A 94 3.28 -1.49 -3.11
N GLU A 95 3.56 -2.39 -4.03
CA GLU A 95 3.00 -3.75 -4.07
C GLU A 95 3.85 -4.67 -3.17
N ASN A 96 3.20 -5.50 -2.36
CA ASN A 96 3.84 -6.40 -1.39
C ASN A 96 4.92 -5.69 -0.56
N PRO A 97 4.53 -4.66 0.21
CA PRO A 97 5.49 -3.81 0.91
C PRO A 97 6.33 -4.62 1.89
N THR A 98 7.64 -4.40 1.85
CA THR A 98 8.58 -4.84 2.88
C THR A 98 8.86 -3.66 3.81
N HIS A 99 8.97 -3.94 5.11
CA HIS A 99 9.23 -2.91 6.10
C HIS A 99 10.53 -3.16 6.83
N ILE A 100 11.20 -2.07 7.18
CA ILE A 100 12.34 -2.07 8.08
C ILE A 100 12.05 -1.22 9.30
N VAL A 101 12.57 -1.63 10.44
CA VAL A 101 12.48 -0.87 11.70
C VAL A 101 13.89 -0.47 12.13
N LEU A 102 14.10 0.81 12.35
CA LEU A 102 15.39 1.35 12.77
C LEU A 102 15.63 1.04 14.26
N ARG A 103 16.63 0.21 14.56
CA ARG A 103 17.02 -0.16 15.95
C ARG A 103 17.66 0.98 16.69
N ASN A 104 18.56 1.71 16.03
CA ASN A 104 19.34 2.78 16.60
C ASN A 104 19.51 3.91 15.59
N ALA A 105 18.96 5.08 15.92
CA ALA A 105 18.98 6.26 15.06
C ALA A 105 20.27 7.08 15.12
N ASN A 106 21.22 6.78 16.01
CA ASN A 106 22.43 7.59 16.20
C ASN A 106 23.24 7.68 14.88
N GLY A 107 23.36 8.90 14.33
CA GLY A 107 24.09 9.18 13.12
C GLY A 107 23.40 8.72 11.84
N ILE A 108 22.11 8.31 11.91
CA ILE A 108 21.30 7.98 10.73
C ILE A 108 20.44 9.19 10.38
N TYR A 109 20.45 9.51 9.09
CA TYR A 109 19.64 10.59 8.50
C TYR A 109 18.96 10.06 7.24
N ALA A 110 17.79 10.61 6.95
CA ALA A 110 17.17 10.44 5.64
C ALA A 110 17.78 11.45 4.66
N TYR A 111 18.14 11.00 3.48
CA TYR A 111 18.80 11.82 2.45
C TYR A 111 17.89 11.97 1.23
N ALA A 112 18.02 13.11 0.52
CA ALA A 112 17.29 13.35 -0.74
C ALA A 112 17.91 12.61 -1.95
N ALA A 113 19.15 12.13 -1.82
CA ALA A 113 19.83 11.39 -2.86
C ALA A 113 20.80 10.37 -2.21
N PRO A 114 21.07 9.22 -2.85
CA PRO A 114 22.09 8.29 -2.37
C PRO A 114 23.48 8.92 -2.52
N TYR A 115 24.41 8.55 -1.63
CA TYR A 115 25.81 8.99 -1.64
C TYR A 115 26.03 10.52 -1.45
N ASN A 116 24.96 11.30 -1.18
CA ASN A 116 25.05 12.73 -0.95
C ASN A 116 24.61 13.06 0.48
N THR A 117 25.57 13.02 1.40
CA THR A 117 25.35 13.27 2.83
C THR A 117 25.02 14.72 3.18
N ASP A 118 25.20 15.65 2.25
CA ASP A 118 24.90 17.06 2.45
C ASP A 118 23.41 17.36 2.27
N LYS A 119 22.70 16.48 1.54
CA LYS A 119 21.26 16.63 1.27
C LYS A 119 20.41 15.83 2.27
N ARG A 120 20.51 16.17 3.55
CA ARG A 120 19.66 15.61 4.60
C ARG A 120 18.24 16.13 4.47
N VAL A 121 17.26 15.23 4.46
CA VAL A 121 15.82 15.57 4.45
C VAL A 121 15.29 15.68 5.86
N GLY A 122 15.85 14.93 6.80
CA GLY A 122 15.44 14.97 8.18
C GLY A 122 16.14 13.93 9.04
N THR A 123 15.92 14.06 10.34
CA THR A 123 16.32 13.08 11.35
C THR A 123 15.29 11.97 11.42
N VAL A 124 15.76 10.76 11.68
CA VAL A 124 14.94 9.57 11.93
C VAL A 124 15.04 9.21 13.41
N SER A 125 14.08 8.45 13.91
CA SER A 125 14.01 8.04 15.32
C SER A 125 14.24 6.54 15.45
N SER A 126 14.80 6.10 16.58
CA SER A 126 14.85 4.68 16.90
C SER A 126 13.44 4.10 16.98
N TYR A 127 13.29 2.86 16.57
CA TYR A 127 12.03 2.12 16.43
C TYR A 127 11.06 2.69 15.38
N GLN A 128 11.52 3.61 14.55
CA GLN A 128 10.72 4.09 13.43
C GLN A 128 10.66 3.01 12.34
N ARG A 129 9.44 2.72 11.87
CA ARG A 129 9.13 1.83 10.77
C ARG A 129 9.17 2.59 9.46
N PHE A 130 9.71 1.97 8.42
CA PHE A 130 9.76 2.51 7.07
C PHE A 130 9.29 1.47 6.06
N THR A 131 8.46 1.89 5.12
CA THR A 131 8.12 1.11 3.94
C THR A 131 9.26 1.17 2.95
N VAL A 132 9.82 0.02 2.57
CA VAL A 132 10.85 -0.08 1.55
C VAL A 132 10.20 -0.08 0.18
N ILE A 133 10.49 0.94 -0.63
CA ILE A 133 10.01 1.08 -2.00
C ILE A 133 10.93 0.30 -2.96
N ALA A 134 12.25 0.41 -2.73
CA ALA A 134 13.29 -0.23 -3.53
C ALA A 134 14.62 -0.15 -2.79
N THR A 135 15.67 -0.66 -3.42
CA THR A 135 17.06 -0.53 -2.97
C THR A 135 17.94 0.02 -4.09
N THR A 136 19.00 0.74 -3.74
CA THR A 136 20.00 1.20 -4.68
C THR A 136 21.38 1.24 -4.03
N GLY A 137 22.34 0.45 -4.53
CA GLY A 137 23.64 0.29 -3.89
C GLY A 137 23.48 -0.09 -2.41
N ASN A 138 24.06 0.70 -1.52
CA ASN A 138 23.98 0.50 -0.07
C ASN A 138 22.90 1.37 0.59
N TYR A 139 21.77 1.63 -0.11
CA TYR A 139 20.68 2.43 0.41
C TYR A 139 19.35 1.74 0.23
N TYR A 140 18.50 1.82 1.28
CA TYR A 140 17.06 1.65 1.16
C TYR A 140 16.45 2.91 0.57
N ILE A 141 15.53 2.76 -0.37
CA ILE A 141 14.63 3.82 -0.85
C ILE A 141 13.33 3.65 -0.08
N VAL A 142 12.95 4.65 0.70
CA VAL A 142 11.80 4.58 1.61
C VAL A 142 10.87 5.77 1.44
N SER A 143 9.62 5.60 1.88
CA SER A 143 8.70 6.72 2.09
C SER A 143 8.94 7.32 3.47
N PHE A 144 9.25 8.62 3.52
CA PHE A 144 9.48 9.35 4.76
C PHE A 144 8.94 10.79 4.64
N ARG A 145 8.04 11.19 5.55
CA ARG A 145 7.42 12.53 5.56
C ARG A 145 6.85 12.95 4.20
N ASN A 146 6.16 12.01 3.54
CA ASN A 146 5.54 12.18 2.21
C ASN A 146 6.54 12.43 1.06
N ALA A 147 7.80 12.08 1.23
CA ALA A 147 8.82 12.14 0.21
C ALA A 147 9.54 10.79 0.09
N VAL A 148 10.07 10.52 -1.09
CA VAL A 148 10.99 9.41 -1.30
C VAL A 148 12.37 9.82 -0.79
N CYS A 149 12.92 9.01 0.11
CA CYS A 149 14.20 9.29 0.75
C CYS A 149 15.10 8.06 0.73
N TYR A 150 16.37 8.28 1.03
CA TYR A 150 17.41 7.28 1.05
C TYR A 150 17.93 7.08 2.47
N LEU A 151 17.93 5.84 2.97
CA LEU A 151 18.52 5.45 4.25
C LEU A 151 19.71 4.53 3.99
N PRO A 152 20.89 4.79 4.58
CA PRO A 152 22.04 3.88 4.45
C PRO A 152 21.69 2.49 4.96
N MET A 153 22.04 1.43 4.21
CA MET A 153 21.91 0.06 4.67
C MET A 153 23.00 -0.25 5.69
N ASP A 154 22.57 -0.61 6.90
CA ASP A 154 23.44 -1.12 7.95
C ASP A 154 22.66 -2.17 8.73
N SER A 155 22.97 -3.43 8.51
CA SER A 155 22.27 -4.56 9.11
C SER A 155 22.29 -4.55 10.64
N ASN A 156 23.26 -3.86 11.27
CA ASN A 156 23.31 -3.71 12.72
C ASN A 156 22.32 -2.67 13.25
N ARG A 157 21.73 -1.86 12.36
CA ARG A 157 20.85 -0.75 12.71
C ARG A 157 19.39 -0.94 12.34
N TYR A 158 19.09 -1.92 11.51
CA TYR A 158 17.74 -2.22 11.06
C TYR A 158 17.33 -3.66 11.37
N TRP A 159 16.05 -3.86 11.62
CA TRP A 159 15.39 -5.14 11.53
C TRP A 159 14.48 -5.11 10.29
N VAL A 160 14.41 -6.21 9.58
CA VAL A 160 13.31 -6.48 8.66
C VAL A 160 12.11 -6.89 9.52
N GLU A 161 10.92 -6.39 9.25
CA GLU A 161 9.75 -6.59 10.11
C GLU A 161 9.35 -8.06 10.23
N GLU A 162 9.53 -8.85 9.17
CA GLU A 162 9.31 -10.30 9.17
C GLU A 162 10.23 -11.02 10.17
N ASP A 163 11.48 -10.58 10.30
CA ASP A 163 12.43 -11.13 11.26
C ASP A 163 12.07 -10.78 12.72
N ILE A 164 11.45 -9.62 12.94
CA ILE A 164 10.98 -9.21 14.26
C ILE A 164 9.81 -10.09 14.70
N ALA A 165 8.87 -10.38 13.82
CA ALA A 165 7.74 -11.27 14.13
C ALA A 165 8.23 -12.67 14.55
N TYR A 166 9.27 -13.20 13.89
CA TYR A 166 9.91 -14.47 14.26
C TYR A 166 10.56 -14.40 15.65
N LEU A 167 11.31 -13.33 15.95
CA LEU A 167 11.97 -13.14 17.24
C LEU A 167 10.97 -13.01 18.40
N VAL A 168 9.87 -12.29 18.20
CA VAL A 168 8.83 -12.12 19.23
C VAL A 168 8.07 -13.42 19.46
N ASN A 169 7.69 -14.13 18.40
CA ASN A 169 6.97 -15.40 18.49
C ASN A 169 7.86 -16.53 19.04
N GLY A 170 9.16 -16.54 18.71
CA GLY A 170 10.11 -17.52 19.23
C GLY A 170 10.45 -17.34 20.72
N ALA A 171 10.37 -16.12 21.24
CA ALA A 171 10.63 -15.83 22.66
C ALA A 171 9.49 -16.25 23.61
N TYR A 172 8.29 -16.46 23.08
CA TYR A 172 7.12 -16.88 23.86
C TYR A 172 6.84 -18.41 23.82
N THR A 173 7.69 -19.18 23.15
CA THR A 173 7.54 -20.65 23.01
C THR A 173 8.58 -21.45 23.78
N GLN A 174 9.27 -20.87 24.76
CA GLN A 174 10.18 -21.57 25.68
C GLN A 174 9.66 -21.57 27.12
#